data_cd9d02ac9b0096ce5f9e215589221de3
#
_entry.id   cd9d02ac9b0096ce5f9e215589221de3
#
_cell.length_a   1.000
_cell.length_b   1.000
_cell.length_c   1.000
_cell.angle_alpha   90.00
_cell.angle_beta   90.00
_cell.angle_gamma   90.00
#
_symmetry.space_group_name_H-M   'P 1'
#
loop_
_entity.id
_entity.type
_entity.pdbx_description
1 polymer ?
#
loop_
_entity_poly.entity_id
_entity_poly.type
_entity_poly.pdbx_seq_one_letter_code
_entity_poly.pdbx_strand_id
1 'polypeptide(L)'
;YDEGICFFNGAGERIANYPKQHSENLTLKHQASNKWLKPMVRVLKNLRSKLIADGKLKSGLAPSYYLEGLLYNVPNEKFGTSYADCFVNAMNWIQTEADKDKLVCANEQYYLLWEGTHTSWEKADAEAFIDAAIKMWNEW
;
A
#
# COMPACT_ATOMS: atom_id res chain seq x y z
N TYR A 1 20.75 -12.04 -5.89
CA TYR A 1 19.69 -12.44 -6.80
C TYR A 1 18.50 -12.93 -6.01
N ASP A 2 17.40 -12.21 -6.06
CA ASP A 2 16.21 -12.57 -5.31
C ASP A 2 15.37 -13.57 -6.09
N GLU A 3 14.77 -14.53 -5.37
CA GLU A 3 13.84 -15.46 -5.97
C GLU A 3 12.56 -14.73 -6.37
N GLY A 4 12.06 -15.02 -7.56
CA GLY A 4 10.82 -14.47 -8.05
C GLY A 4 10.07 -15.46 -8.93
N ILE A 5 8.81 -15.19 -9.15
CA ILE A 5 7.99 -15.88 -10.11
C ILE A 5 7.58 -14.92 -11.23
N CYS A 6 7.48 -15.45 -12.44
CA CYS A 6 7.13 -14.66 -13.60
C CYS A 6 5.77 -15.09 -14.14
N PHE A 7 5.01 -14.12 -14.62
CA PHE A 7 3.73 -14.38 -15.31
C PHE A 7 3.53 -13.29 -16.37
N PHE A 8 2.54 -13.48 -17.22
CA PHE A 8 2.20 -12.51 -18.26
C PHE A 8 0.89 -11.81 -17.90
N ASN A 9 0.82 -10.50 -18.14
CA ASN A 9 -0.41 -9.75 -17.99
C ASN A 9 -1.33 -9.96 -19.21
N GLY A 10 -2.50 -9.32 -19.21
CA GLY A 10 -3.47 -9.43 -20.30
C GLY A 10 -2.98 -8.95 -21.66
N ALA A 11 -1.92 -8.17 -21.71
CA ALA A 11 -1.28 -7.71 -22.96
C ALA A 11 -0.13 -8.62 -23.41
N GLY A 12 0.14 -9.71 -22.68
CA GLY A 12 1.23 -10.63 -23.00
C GLY A 12 2.61 -10.20 -22.50
N GLU A 13 2.67 -9.15 -21.69
CA GLU A 13 3.92 -8.67 -21.14
C GLU A 13 4.34 -9.49 -19.91
N ARG A 14 5.63 -9.81 -19.84
CA ARG A 14 6.17 -10.56 -18.70
C ARG A 14 6.25 -9.67 -17.46
N ILE A 15 5.68 -10.16 -16.37
CA ILE A 15 5.75 -9.51 -15.06
C ILE A 15 6.49 -10.43 -14.10
N ALA A 16 7.53 -9.90 -13.46
CA ALA A 16 8.23 -10.61 -12.39
C ALA A 16 7.62 -10.20 -11.05
N ASN A 17 7.33 -11.18 -10.20
CA ASN A 17 6.85 -10.97 -8.84
C ASN A 17 7.84 -11.62 -7.87
N TYR A 18 7.99 -11.06 -6.69
CA TYR A 18 8.94 -11.52 -5.66
C TYR A 18 8.18 -11.81 -4.35
N PRO A 19 7.35 -12.89 -4.31
CA PRO A 19 6.47 -13.13 -3.17
C PRO A 19 7.23 -13.43 -1.88
N LYS A 20 8.39 -14.07 -1.97
CA LYS A 20 9.21 -14.36 -0.80
C LYS A 20 9.75 -13.07 -0.17
N GLN A 21 10.33 -12.20 -0.98
CA GLN A 21 10.87 -10.91 -0.52
C GLN A 21 9.77 -10.02 0.03
N HIS A 22 8.62 -9.98 -0.64
CA HIS A 22 7.45 -9.24 -0.19
C HIS A 22 7.01 -9.71 1.20
N SER A 23 6.84 -11.01 1.39
CA SER A 23 6.41 -11.61 2.66
C SER A 23 7.44 -11.40 3.77
N GLU A 24 8.72 -11.63 3.50
CA GLU A 24 9.79 -11.44 4.48
C GLU A 24 9.90 -9.98 4.92
N ASN A 25 9.86 -9.06 3.96
CA ASN A 25 9.97 -7.62 4.24
C ASN A 25 8.77 -7.12 5.04
N LEU A 26 7.56 -7.58 4.73
CA LEU A 26 6.38 -7.25 5.54
C LEU A 26 6.48 -7.78 6.95
N THR A 27 7.01 -8.98 7.14
CA THR A 27 7.21 -9.56 8.47
C THR A 27 8.21 -8.74 9.28
N LEU A 28 9.33 -8.34 8.68
CA LEU A 28 10.33 -7.50 9.33
C LEU A 28 9.74 -6.13 9.70
N LYS A 29 9.00 -5.52 8.79
CA LYS A 29 8.33 -4.24 9.03
C LYS A 29 7.28 -4.35 10.13
N HIS A 30 6.53 -5.45 10.17
CA HIS A 30 5.54 -5.68 11.22
C HIS A 30 6.21 -5.71 12.59
N GLN A 31 7.33 -6.41 12.73
CA GLN A 31 8.08 -6.43 13.99
C GLN A 31 8.64 -5.05 14.33
N ALA A 32 9.24 -4.37 13.37
CA ALA A 32 9.87 -3.06 13.57
C ALA A 32 8.85 -1.94 13.88
N SER A 33 7.60 -2.10 13.44
CA SER A 33 6.52 -1.13 13.68
C SER A 33 5.70 -1.44 14.93
N ASN A 34 6.25 -2.16 15.90
CA ASN A 34 5.54 -2.59 17.10
C ASN A 34 4.28 -3.41 16.78
N LYS A 35 4.35 -4.20 15.73
CA LYS A 35 3.25 -5.07 15.26
C LYS A 35 2.02 -4.30 14.78
N TRP A 36 2.19 -3.05 14.35
CA TRP A 36 1.10 -2.24 13.81
C TRP A 36 0.88 -2.40 12.31
N LEU A 37 1.90 -2.86 11.55
CA LEU A 37 1.78 -2.94 10.10
C LEU A 37 0.59 -3.79 9.65
N LYS A 38 0.50 -5.04 10.11
CA LYS A 38 -0.56 -5.96 9.68
C LYS A 38 -1.96 -5.49 10.08
N PRO A 39 -2.19 -5.01 11.31
CA PRO A 39 -3.48 -4.40 11.66
C PRO A 39 -3.86 -3.22 10.77
N MET A 40 -2.90 -2.35 10.43
CA MET A 40 -3.18 -1.20 9.56
C MET A 40 -3.46 -1.61 8.12
N VAL A 41 -2.76 -2.61 7.59
CA VAL A 41 -3.09 -3.19 6.28
C VAL A 41 -4.53 -3.68 6.28
N ARG A 42 -4.95 -4.35 7.34
CA ARG A 42 -6.33 -4.86 7.49
C ARG A 42 -7.34 -3.72 7.51
N VAL A 43 -7.04 -2.62 8.20
CA VAL A 43 -7.88 -1.42 8.22
C VAL A 43 -8.04 -0.85 6.80
N LEU A 44 -6.95 -0.71 6.05
CA LEU A 44 -7.01 -0.21 4.67
C LEU A 44 -7.82 -1.14 3.76
N LYS A 45 -7.67 -2.45 3.91
CA LYS A 45 -8.46 -3.42 3.14
C LYS A 45 -9.95 -3.33 3.46
N ASN A 46 -10.30 -3.15 4.72
CA ASN A 46 -11.69 -2.98 5.15
C ASN A 46 -12.29 -1.66 4.63
N LEU A 47 -11.53 -0.58 4.69
CA LEU A 47 -11.94 0.71 4.11
C LEU A 47 -12.16 0.58 2.59
N ARG A 48 -11.24 -0.08 1.91
CA ARG A 48 -11.38 -0.35 0.46
C ARG A 48 -12.68 -1.10 0.15
N SER A 49 -12.95 -2.17 0.89
CA SER A 49 -14.17 -2.96 0.69
C SER A 49 -15.44 -2.13 0.90
N LYS A 50 -15.45 -1.30 1.92
CA LYS A 50 -16.57 -0.41 2.22
C LYS A 50 -16.75 0.65 1.13
N LEU A 51 -15.67 1.26 0.67
CA LEU A 51 -15.70 2.26 -0.40
C LEU A 51 -16.23 1.68 -1.70
N ILE A 52 -15.82 0.46 -2.04
CA ILE A 52 -16.31 -0.24 -3.23
C ILE A 52 -17.81 -0.53 -3.08
N ALA A 53 -18.23 -1.05 -1.93
CA ALA A 53 -19.64 -1.35 -1.65
C ALA A 53 -20.52 -0.11 -1.71
N ASP A 54 -20.02 1.04 -1.28
CA ASP A 54 -20.75 2.32 -1.30
C ASP A 54 -20.66 3.03 -2.66
N GLY A 55 -20.01 2.45 -3.66
CA GLY A 55 -19.85 3.04 -4.98
C GLY A 55 -18.90 4.24 -5.04
N LYS A 56 -18.05 4.41 -4.03
CA LYS A 56 -17.11 5.53 -3.92
C LYS A 56 -15.73 5.21 -4.45
N LEU A 57 -15.45 3.96 -4.76
CA LEU A 57 -14.18 3.51 -5.29
C LEU A 57 -14.42 2.41 -6.32
N LYS A 58 -13.70 2.47 -7.43
CA LYS A 58 -13.79 1.45 -8.48
C LYS A 58 -13.14 0.16 -8.00
N SER A 59 -13.81 -0.98 -8.23
CA SER A 59 -13.25 -2.30 -7.95
C SER A 59 -11.97 -2.52 -8.75
N GLY A 60 -10.94 -3.05 -8.08
CA GLY A 60 -9.64 -3.32 -8.70
C GLY A 60 -8.68 -2.13 -8.72
N LEU A 61 -9.12 -0.93 -8.31
CA LEU A 61 -8.28 0.27 -8.31
C LEU A 61 -7.15 0.21 -7.27
N ALA A 62 -7.39 -0.45 -6.14
CA ALA A 62 -6.44 -0.52 -5.02
C ALA A 62 -6.11 -1.97 -4.64
N PRO A 63 -5.27 -2.67 -5.40
CA PRO A 63 -4.87 -4.04 -5.09
C PRO A 63 -4.18 -4.14 -3.72
N SER A 64 -4.40 -5.26 -3.03
CA SER A 64 -3.81 -5.51 -1.70
C SER A 64 -2.30 -5.37 -1.68
N TYR A 65 -1.64 -5.85 -2.73
CA TYR A 65 -0.19 -5.74 -2.90
C TYR A 65 0.31 -4.29 -2.74
N TYR A 66 -0.42 -3.33 -3.32
CA TYR A 66 -0.06 -1.92 -3.26
C TYR A 66 -0.44 -1.26 -1.93
N LEU A 67 -1.52 -1.71 -1.29
CA LEU A 67 -1.87 -1.23 0.06
C LEU A 67 -0.81 -1.66 1.07
N GLU A 68 -0.33 -2.88 0.97
CA GLU A 68 0.77 -3.39 1.79
C GLU A 68 2.05 -2.60 1.53
N GLY A 69 2.37 -2.33 0.26
CA GLY A 69 3.52 -1.52 -0.12
C GLY A 69 3.44 -0.08 0.39
N LEU A 70 2.26 0.51 0.35
CA LEU A 70 2.06 1.88 0.83
C LEU A 70 2.44 2.02 2.31
N LEU A 71 1.93 1.13 3.15
CA LEU A 71 2.23 1.14 4.58
C LEU A 71 3.66 0.69 4.89
N TYR A 72 4.26 -0.15 4.05
CA TYR A 72 5.65 -0.57 4.20
C TYR A 72 6.61 0.63 4.24
N ASN A 73 6.33 1.68 3.49
CA ASN A 73 7.18 2.86 3.41
C ASN A 73 7.05 3.82 4.60
N VAL A 74 5.97 3.73 5.37
CA VAL A 74 5.76 4.63 6.51
C VAL A 74 6.84 4.38 7.56
N PRO A 75 7.56 5.42 8.04
CA PRO A 75 8.56 5.24 9.10
C PRO A 75 7.96 4.58 10.33
N ASN A 76 8.72 3.70 10.97
CA ASN A 76 8.23 2.93 12.12
C ASN A 76 7.72 3.81 13.25
N GLU A 77 8.36 4.92 13.50
CA GLU A 77 7.98 5.88 14.54
C GLU A 77 6.68 6.64 14.26
N LYS A 78 6.17 6.58 13.03
CA LYS A 78 4.91 7.21 12.66
C LYS A 78 3.69 6.36 13.00
N PHE A 79 3.89 5.08 13.28
CA PHE A 79 2.82 4.25 13.84
C PHE A 79 2.65 4.63 15.31
N GLY A 80 1.43 4.86 15.74
CA GLY A 80 1.13 5.28 17.11
C GLY A 80 0.89 4.11 18.06
N THR A 81 0.04 4.35 19.07
CA THR A 81 -0.29 3.36 20.11
C THR A 81 -1.75 2.90 20.04
N SER A 82 -2.52 3.41 19.10
CA SER A 82 -3.92 3.02 18.87
C SER A 82 -4.20 2.94 17.38
N TYR A 83 -5.31 2.29 17.00
CA TYR A 83 -5.72 2.23 15.60
C TYR A 83 -5.91 3.61 15.00
N ALA A 84 -6.58 4.51 15.74
CA ALA A 84 -6.83 5.87 15.27
C ALA A 84 -5.52 6.64 15.06
N ASP A 85 -4.62 6.60 16.03
CA ASP A 85 -3.32 7.28 15.93
C ASP A 85 -2.49 6.73 14.77
N CYS A 86 -2.43 5.41 14.62
CA CYS A 86 -1.69 4.77 13.54
C CYS A 86 -2.23 5.19 12.17
N PHE A 87 -3.54 5.19 12.01
CA PHE A 87 -4.17 5.58 10.74
C PHE A 87 -3.87 7.05 10.41
N VAL A 88 -4.15 7.94 11.35
CA VAL A 88 -3.97 9.38 11.15
C VAL A 88 -2.51 9.70 10.87
N ASN A 89 -1.59 9.18 11.66
CA ASN A 89 -0.17 9.45 11.51
C ASN A 89 0.38 8.90 10.18
N ALA A 90 0.00 7.66 9.81
CA ALA A 90 0.46 7.05 8.58
C ALA A 90 -0.08 7.80 7.36
N MET A 91 -1.36 8.13 7.34
CA MET A 91 -1.97 8.82 6.21
C MET A 91 -1.46 10.26 6.07
N ASN A 92 -1.25 10.96 7.17
CA ASN A 92 -0.63 12.29 7.15
C ASN A 92 0.78 12.24 6.58
N TRP A 93 1.58 11.26 7.00
CA TRP A 93 2.94 11.11 6.47
C TRP A 93 2.91 10.87 4.96
N ILE A 94 2.05 9.99 4.50
CA ILE A 94 1.92 9.67 3.06
C ILE A 94 1.53 10.91 2.26
N GLN A 95 0.59 11.72 2.77
CA GLN A 95 0.11 12.90 2.05
C GLN A 95 1.07 14.07 2.08
N THR A 96 1.74 14.32 3.20
CA THR A 96 2.45 15.58 3.43
C THR A 96 3.97 15.46 3.46
N GLU A 97 4.52 14.31 3.87
CA GLU A 97 5.96 14.17 4.07
C GLU A 97 6.63 13.23 3.07
N ALA A 98 5.89 12.28 2.52
CA ALA A 98 6.46 11.27 1.64
C ALA A 98 6.88 11.86 0.29
N ASP A 99 8.09 11.52 -0.14
CA ASP A 99 8.50 11.70 -1.54
C ASP A 99 7.92 10.52 -2.33
N LYS A 100 6.78 10.76 -2.99
CA LYS A 100 6.01 9.71 -3.64
C LYS A 100 6.77 9.03 -4.78
N ASP A 101 7.73 9.70 -5.40
CA ASP A 101 8.54 9.11 -6.46
C ASP A 101 9.58 8.12 -5.92
N LYS A 102 9.84 8.13 -4.63
CA LYS A 102 10.81 7.24 -3.97
C LYS A 102 10.18 6.10 -3.20
N LEU A 103 8.85 6.04 -3.09
CA LEU A 103 8.18 4.94 -2.43
C LEU A 103 8.42 3.65 -3.19
N VAL A 104 8.64 2.55 -2.44
CA VAL A 104 8.93 1.24 -3.02
C VAL A 104 7.84 0.25 -2.66
N CYS A 105 7.67 -0.79 -3.50
CA CYS A 105 6.87 -1.95 -3.15
C CYS A 105 7.51 -2.71 -1.99
N ALA A 106 6.72 -3.50 -1.25
CA ALA A 106 7.24 -4.22 -0.10
C ALA A 106 8.35 -5.23 -0.45
N ASN A 107 8.38 -5.73 -1.68
CA ASN A 107 9.47 -6.59 -2.15
C ASN A 107 10.78 -5.82 -2.41
N GLU A 108 10.75 -4.49 -2.40
CA GLU A 108 11.88 -3.57 -2.66
C GLU A 108 12.52 -3.70 -4.06
N GLN A 109 11.84 -4.36 -5.00
CA GLN A 109 12.34 -4.55 -6.36
C GLN A 109 11.79 -3.51 -7.34
N TYR A 110 10.68 -2.83 -7.00
CA TYR A 110 10.00 -1.87 -7.86
C TYR A 110 9.63 -0.63 -7.08
N TYR A 111 9.57 0.51 -7.78
CA TYR A 111 8.94 1.71 -7.24
C TYR A 111 7.43 1.51 -7.15
N LEU A 112 6.82 2.04 -6.09
CA LEU A 112 5.39 1.87 -5.83
C LEU A 112 4.52 2.67 -6.79
N LEU A 113 4.87 3.93 -7.04
CA LEU A 113 4.02 4.92 -7.73
C LEU A 113 4.73 5.46 -8.98
N TRP A 114 4.88 4.61 -10.00
CA TRP A 114 5.42 5.03 -11.30
C TRP A 114 4.40 4.80 -12.39
N GLU A 115 4.11 5.82 -13.17
CA GLU A 115 3.16 5.75 -14.27
C GLU A 115 3.72 4.92 -15.43
N GLY A 116 2.82 4.24 -16.13
CA GLY A 116 3.15 3.52 -17.36
C GLY A 116 3.94 2.24 -17.17
N THR A 117 4.09 1.74 -15.95
CA THR A 117 4.76 0.46 -15.67
C THR A 117 3.78 -0.56 -15.11
N HIS A 118 4.01 -1.84 -15.45
CA HIS A 118 3.14 -2.93 -14.97
C HIS A 118 3.45 -3.37 -13.55
N THR A 119 4.57 -2.91 -13.01
CA THR A 119 5.07 -3.31 -11.68
C THR A 119 4.81 -2.27 -10.62
N SER A 120 4.22 -1.14 -11.01
CA SER A 120 3.94 -0.03 -10.10
C SER A 120 2.46 0.36 -10.16
N TRP A 121 1.98 0.94 -9.07
CA TRP A 121 0.63 1.48 -8.96
C TRP A 121 0.57 2.82 -9.69
N GLU A 122 -0.50 3.04 -10.46
CA GLU A 122 -0.70 4.35 -11.07
C GLU A 122 -0.91 5.40 -9.98
N LYS A 123 -0.19 6.50 -10.07
CA LYS A 123 -0.22 7.57 -9.06
C LYS A 123 -1.63 8.13 -8.87
N ALA A 124 -2.37 8.30 -9.96
CA ALA A 124 -3.76 8.78 -9.91
C ALA A 124 -4.66 7.82 -9.12
N ASP A 125 -4.48 6.52 -9.29
CA ASP A 125 -5.23 5.49 -8.57
C ASP A 125 -4.89 5.50 -7.08
N ALA A 126 -3.61 5.63 -6.75
CA ALA A 126 -3.15 5.73 -5.37
C ALA A 126 -3.74 6.96 -4.67
N GLU A 127 -3.70 8.12 -5.32
CA GLU A 127 -4.27 9.35 -4.79
C GLU A 127 -5.77 9.25 -4.60
N ALA A 128 -6.48 8.64 -5.55
CA ALA A 128 -7.92 8.42 -5.45
C ALA A 128 -8.27 7.56 -4.24
N PHE A 129 -7.52 6.48 -4.00
CA PHE A 129 -7.73 5.63 -2.83
C PHE A 129 -7.45 6.38 -1.53
N ILE A 130 -6.31 7.06 -1.44
CA ILE A 130 -5.89 7.79 -0.24
C ILE A 130 -6.92 8.84 0.13
N ASP A 131 -7.35 9.65 -0.84
CA ASP A 131 -8.33 10.70 -0.62
C ASP A 131 -9.67 10.13 -0.16
N ALA A 132 -10.13 9.06 -0.80
CA ALA A 132 -11.39 8.39 -0.44
C ALA A 132 -11.32 7.77 0.95
N ALA A 133 -10.19 7.16 1.31
CA ALA A 133 -10.00 6.53 2.62
C ALA A 133 -10.01 7.58 3.74
N ILE A 134 -9.32 8.70 3.54
CA ILE A 134 -9.26 9.79 4.52
C ILE A 134 -10.64 10.43 4.68
N LYS A 135 -11.34 10.67 3.58
CA LYS A 135 -12.69 11.23 3.62
C LYS A 135 -13.65 10.33 4.40
N MET A 136 -13.62 9.03 4.14
CA MET A 136 -14.45 8.07 4.87
C MET A 136 -14.10 8.04 6.36
N TRP A 137 -12.83 8.07 6.71
CA TRP A 137 -12.37 8.11 8.09
C TRP A 137 -12.91 9.34 8.83
N ASN A 138 -12.88 10.51 8.19
CA ASN A 138 -13.34 11.77 8.77
C ASN A 138 -14.86 11.84 8.91
N GLU A 139 -15.60 11.06 8.13
CA GLU A 139 -17.06 11.02 8.16
C GLU A 139 -17.63 9.98 9.13
N TRP A 140 -16.78 9.17 9.73
CA TRP A 140 -17.18 8.14 10.68
C TRP A 140 -17.43 8.69 12.08
#